data_2978ce3bf54459295967701696b52596
#
_entry.id   2978ce3bf54459295967701696b52596
#
_cell.length_a   1.000
_cell.length_b   1.000
_cell.length_c   1.000
_cell.angle_alpha   90.00
_cell.angle_beta   90.00
_cell.angle_gamma   90.00
#
_symmetry.space_group_name_H-M   'P 1'
#
loop_
_entity.id
_entity.type
_entity.pdbx_description
1 polymer ?
#
loop_
_entity_poly.entity_id
_entity_poly.type
_entity_poly.pdbx_seq_one_letter_code
_entity_poly.pdbx_strand_id
1 'polypeptide(L)'
;QMLLTMLIVGVANVLHAADSSVPKSAYKKNSAFELLFESRTEITERKGEIHFFQRKPTIHPEPVLGPDSFVDGAGTMCYGTVLRDNGIFRMWYQAWARDWENGSNSSLIGYAESDDGLVWRKPKLGLVDYKGKGTDNNLVDIFGHSFTVFIDPDAPAGSRYRATMCINGKGG
;
A
#
# COMPACT_ATOMS: atom_id res chain seq x y z
N GLN A 1 8.10 10.91 16.98
CA GLN A 1 8.66 9.56 16.93
C GLN A 1 7.53 8.63 16.52
N MET A 2 7.52 8.22 15.23
CA MET A 2 6.50 7.32 14.68
C MET A 2 6.94 5.90 14.99
N LEU A 3 6.32 5.29 16.00
CA LEU A 3 6.56 3.88 16.33
C LEU A 3 5.65 3.04 15.41
N LEU A 4 6.23 2.37 14.42
CA LEU A 4 5.52 1.40 13.60
C LEU A 4 5.59 0.04 14.30
N THR A 5 4.46 -0.38 14.87
CA THR A 5 4.36 -1.70 15.51
C THR A 5 4.00 -2.73 14.46
N MET A 6 4.86 -3.70 14.27
CA MET A 6 4.69 -4.82 13.34
C MET A 6 3.75 -5.85 13.95
N LEU A 7 2.64 -6.15 13.28
CA LEU A 7 1.79 -7.30 13.59
C LEU A 7 2.05 -8.38 12.53
N ILE A 8 2.69 -9.47 12.91
CA ILE A 8 2.85 -10.65 12.05
C ILE A 8 1.56 -11.46 12.16
N VAL A 9 0.74 -11.45 11.12
CA VAL A 9 -0.40 -12.36 11.01
C VAL A 9 0.03 -13.53 10.14
N GLY A 10 0.25 -14.68 10.77
CA GLY A 10 0.39 -15.94 10.06
C GLY A 10 -0.93 -16.29 9.38
N VAL A 11 -0.93 -16.47 8.08
CA VAL A 11 -2.11 -16.94 7.33
C VAL A 11 -2.28 -18.43 7.64
N ALA A 12 -3.10 -18.74 8.64
CA ALA A 12 -3.69 -20.05 8.75
C ALA A 12 -4.88 -20.12 7.78
N ASN A 13 -4.84 -21.03 6.82
CA ASN A 13 -5.99 -21.35 5.97
C ASN A 13 -7.12 -21.91 6.84
N VAL A 14 -8.01 -21.04 7.29
CA VAL A 14 -9.29 -21.43 7.88
C VAL A 14 -10.32 -21.32 6.78
N LEU A 15 -10.65 -22.46 6.17
CA LEU A 15 -11.89 -22.61 5.39
C LEU A 15 -13.06 -22.38 6.35
N HIS A 16 -13.56 -21.16 6.43
CA HIS A 16 -14.83 -20.89 7.08
C HIS A 16 -15.95 -21.23 6.10
N ALA A 17 -16.78 -22.17 6.50
CA ALA A 17 -18.10 -22.34 5.90
C ALA A 17 -18.84 -21.00 6.00
N ALA A 18 -19.40 -20.54 4.89
CA ALA A 18 -20.15 -19.31 4.83
C ALA A 18 -21.25 -19.31 5.89
N ASP A 19 -21.09 -18.47 6.90
CA ASP A 19 -22.15 -18.21 7.88
C ASP A 19 -23.28 -17.45 7.19
N SER A 20 -24.44 -18.10 7.06
CA SER A 20 -25.63 -17.54 6.42
C SER A 20 -26.35 -16.48 7.27
N SER A 21 -25.73 -15.98 8.33
CA SER A 21 -26.33 -15.05 9.30
C SER A 21 -26.01 -13.57 9.05
N VAL A 22 -25.43 -13.19 7.91
CA VAL A 22 -25.24 -11.78 7.57
C VAL A 22 -26.61 -11.11 7.40
N PRO A 23 -26.99 -10.11 8.21
CA PRO A 23 -28.29 -9.49 8.13
C PRO A 23 -28.48 -8.79 6.79
N LYS A 24 -29.51 -9.16 6.05
CA LYS A 24 -29.90 -8.59 4.74
C LYS A 24 -30.27 -7.10 4.75
N SER A 25 -30.12 -6.37 5.88
CA SER A 25 -30.68 -5.02 6.05
C SER A 25 -29.65 -3.89 6.21
N ALA A 26 -28.38 -4.11 5.97
CA ALA A 26 -27.35 -3.08 6.23
C ALA A 26 -27.12 -2.09 5.09
N TYR A 27 -27.75 -2.22 3.93
CA TYR A 27 -27.54 -1.30 2.82
C TYR A 27 -28.54 -0.16 2.84
N LYS A 28 -28.09 1.05 3.21
CA LYS A 28 -28.88 2.28 3.06
C LYS A 28 -29.14 2.51 1.55
N LYS A 29 -30.40 2.74 1.19
CA LYS A 29 -30.92 2.87 -0.16
C LYS A 29 -30.29 3.98 -1.03
N ASN A 30 -29.37 4.79 -0.51
CA ASN A 30 -28.74 5.94 -1.18
C ASN A 30 -27.23 6.04 -0.97
N SER A 31 -26.53 4.96 -0.58
CA SER A 31 -25.09 4.97 -0.51
C SER A 31 -24.49 4.40 -1.80
N ALA A 32 -23.64 5.18 -2.46
CA ALA A 32 -22.77 4.63 -3.49
C ALA A 32 -21.81 3.63 -2.83
N PHE A 33 -21.69 2.44 -3.38
CA PHE A 33 -20.72 1.44 -2.96
C PHE A 33 -19.91 1.01 -4.19
N GLU A 34 -18.67 0.71 -3.95
CA GLU A 34 -17.76 0.19 -4.95
C GLU A 34 -17.67 -1.33 -4.79
N LEU A 35 -17.92 -2.04 -5.89
CA LEU A 35 -17.74 -3.48 -5.95
C LEU A 35 -16.51 -3.78 -6.79
N LEU A 36 -15.52 -4.39 -6.18
CA LEU A 36 -14.37 -4.95 -6.89
C LEU A 36 -14.76 -6.36 -7.36
N PHE A 37 -15.25 -6.46 -8.60
CA PHE A 37 -15.64 -7.72 -9.17
C PHE A 37 -14.43 -8.48 -9.68
N GLU A 38 -13.94 -9.41 -8.90
CA GLU A 38 -13.05 -10.45 -9.42
C GLU A 38 -13.87 -11.60 -10.07
N SER A 39 -15.09 -11.79 -9.60
CA SER A 39 -16.01 -12.79 -10.18
C SER A 39 -17.47 -12.37 -10.07
N ARG A 40 -18.33 -12.96 -10.93
CA ARG A 40 -19.79 -12.76 -10.86
C ARG A 40 -20.44 -13.52 -9.70
N THR A 41 -19.71 -14.33 -8.97
CA THR A 41 -20.23 -15.15 -7.86
C THR A 41 -20.63 -14.33 -6.64
N GLU A 42 -20.19 -13.08 -6.53
CA GLU A 42 -20.56 -12.15 -5.45
C GLU A 42 -21.97 -11.58 -5.65
N ILE A 43 -22.57 -11.76 -6.83
CA ILE A 43 -23.92 -11.30 -7.12
C ILE A 43 -24.90 -12.42 -6.80
N THR A 44 -25.54 -12.35 -5.65
CA THR A 44 -26.51 -13.37 -5.19
C THR A 44 -27.92 -13.15 -5.78
N GLU A 45 -28.29 -11.91 -6.05
CA GLU A 45 -29.59 -11.53 -6.65
C GLU A 45 -29.45 -10.23 -7.44
N ARG A 46 -30.09 -10.17 -8.62
CA ARG A 46 -30.25 -8.91 -9.37
C ARG A 46 -31.70 -8.74 -9.82
N LYS A 47 -32.18 -7.48 -9.76
CA LYS A 47 -33.48 -7.07 -10.30
C LYS A 47 -33.27 -5.91 -11.26
N GLY A 48 -33.91 -5.97 -12.45
CA GLY A 48 -33.78 -4.96 -13.48
C GLY A 48 -32.63 -5.20 -14.45
N GLU A 49 -32.41 -4.24 -15.35
CA GLU A 49 -31.31 -4.27 -16.30
C GLU A 49 -30.03 -3.76 -15.66
N ILE A 50 -29.00 -4.59 -15.65
CA ILE A 50 -27.66 -4.25 -15.16
C ILE A 50 -26.69 -4.43 -16.32
N HIS A 51 -26.00 -3.35 -16.68
CA HIS A 51 -25.00 -3.35 -17.72
C HIS A 51 -23.60 -3.24 -17.09
N PHE A 52 -22.73 -4.18 -17.44
CA PHE A 52 -21.33 -4.13 -17.10
C PHE A 52 -20.55 -3.51 -18.24
N PHE A 53 -19.82 -2.47 -17.98
CA PHE A 53 -18.94 -1.85 -18.98
C PHE A 53 -17.57 -1.54 -18.35
N GLN A 54 -16.54 -1.77 -19.14
CA GLN A 54 -15.17 -1.43 -18.76
C GLN A 54 -14.84 -0.07 -19.37
N ARG A 55 -14.46 0.88 -18.52
CA ARG A 55 -13.93 2.16 -18.99
C ARG A 55 -12.48 1.98 -19.41
N LYS A 56 -12.11 2.56 -20.54
CA LYS A 56 -10.71 2.64 -20.92
C LYS A 56 -10.01 3.62 -19.96
N PRO A 57 -8.93 3.22 -19.26
CA PRO A 57 -8.21 4.13 -18.40
C PRO A 57 -7.49 5.20 -19.23
N THR A 58 -7.37 6.39 -18.67
CA THR A 58 -6.46 7.42 -19.17
C THR A 58 -5.12 7.21 -18.46
N ILE A 59 -4.08 6.99 -19.24
CA ILE A 59 -2.71 6.81 -18.73
C ILE A 59 -2.02 8.17 -18.77
N HIS A 60 -1.42 8.58 -17.65
CA HIS A 60 -0.57 9.77 -17.62
C HIS A 60 0.65 9.54 -18.52
N PRO A 61 1.03 10.49 -19.36
CA PRO A 61 2.09 10.28 -20.36
C PRO A 61 3.47 10.03 -19.74
N GLU A 62 3.72 10.63 -18.57
CA GLU A 62 4.98 10.49 -17.84
C GLU A 62 4.79 9.78 -16.50
N PRO A 63 5.82 9.06 -16.01
CA PRO A 63 5.80 8.53 -14.65
C PRO A 63 5.62 9.65 -13.63
N VAL A 64 4.68 9.49 -12.70
CA VAL A 64 4.40 10.48 -11.66
C VAL A 64 5.39 10.43 -10.49
N LEU A 65 6.11 9.34 -10.33
CA LEU A 65 7.20 9.17 -9.36
C LEU A 65 8.37 8.46 -10.05
N GLY A 66 9.53 9.10 -10.04
CA GLY A 66 10.77 8.55 -10.58
C GLY A 66 11.90 8.51 -9.56
N PRO A 67 13.02 7.87 -9.90
CA PRO A 67 14.23 7.89 -9.08
C PRO A 67 14.89 9.26 -9.15
N ASP A 68 15.14 9.90 -8.01
CA ASP A 68 15.76 11.23 -7.93
C ASP A 68 16.80 11.38 -6.82
N SER A 69 17.02 10.30 -6.05
CA SER A 69 17.93 10.30 -4.90
C SER A 69 18.91 9.12 -4.95
N PHE A 70 19.81 9.05 -3.96
CA PHE A 70 20.70 7.88 -3.85
C PHE A 70 19.92 6.63 -3.43
N VAL A 71 18.93 6.76 -2.55
CA VAL A 71 18.21 5.62 -1.95
C VAL A 71 17.19 4.97 -2.91
N ASP A 72 16.88 5.62 -4.01
CA ASP A 72 16.01 5.10 -5.07
C ASP A 72 16.59 5.24 -6.48
N GLY A 73 17.86 5.61 -6.58
CA GLY A 73 18.51 5.97 -7.84
C GLY A 73 18.72 4.84 -8.86
N ALA A 74 18.52 3.58 -8.47
CA ALA A 74 18.47 2.45 -9.40
C ALA A 74 17.04 2.16 -9.89
N GLY A 75 16.01 2.64 -9.18
CA GLY A 75 14.63 2.49 -9.61
C GLY A 75 13.61 2.68 -8.51
N THR A 76 12.37 2.92 -8.94
CA THR A 76 11.18 2.98 -8.09
C THR A 76 10.09 2.10 -8.67
N MET A 77 9.31 1.44 -7.81
CA MET A 77 8.17 0.64 -8.24
C MET A 77 7.05 0.69 -7.20
N CYS A 78 5.82 0.84 -7.65
CA CYS A 78 4.65 0.81 -6.78
C CYS A 78 4.28 -0.64 -6.41
N TYR A 79 5.21 -1.36 -5.75
CA TYR A 79 4.95 -2.60 -5.05
C TYR A 79 4.57 -2.31 -3.60
N GLY A 80 3.59 -1.45 -3.42
CA GLY A 80 3.23 -0.94 -2.12
C GLY A 80 1.81 -0.42 -2.12
N THR A 81 1.58 0.67 -1.42
CA THR A 81 0.24 1.20 -1.21
C THR A 81 0.20 2.70 -1.43
N VAL A 82 -0.89 3.15 -2.05
CA VAL A 82 -1.29 4.56 -2.05
C VAL A 82 -2.56 4.69 -1.23
N LEU A 83 -2.55 5.54 -0.22
CA LEU A 83 -3.70 5.87 0.62
C LEU A 83 -3.99 7.36 0.51
N ARG A 84 -5.27 7.72 0.63
CA ARG A 84 -5.66 9.11 0.86
C ARG A 84 -6.07 9.27 2.31
N ASP A 85 -5.34 10.08 3.05
CA ASP A 85 -5.57 10.31 4.47
C ASP A 85 -5.48 11.80 4.79
N ASN A 86 -6.54 12.34 5.43
CA ASN A 86 -6.69 13.76 5.72
C ASN A 86 -6.46 14.69 4.50
N GLY A 87 -6.95 14.26 3.33
CA GLY A 87 -6.86 15.03 2.09
C GLY A 87 -5.55 14.87 1.31
N ILE A 88 -4.53 14.22 1.89
CA ILE A 88 -3.20 14.01 1.28
C ILE A 88 -3.10 12.59 0.80
N PHE A 89 -2.58 12.39 -0.40
CA PHE A 89 -2.16 11.08 -0.88
C PHE A 89 -0.80 10.73 -0.28
N ARG A 90 -0.69 9.52 0.27
CA ARG A 90 0.52 8.97 0.86
C ARG A 90 0.87 7.70 0.13
N MET A 91 2.09 7.61 -0.36
CA MET A 91 2.59 6.44 -1.09
C MET A 91 3.75 5.83 -0.33
N TRP A 92 3.70 4.53 -0.14
CA TRP A 92 4.85 3.70 0.21
C TRP A 92 5.20 2.89 -1.01
N TYR A 93 6.43 3.00 -1.46
CA TYR A 93 6.87 2.40 -2.71
C TYR A 93 8.18 1.61 -2.53
N GLN A 94 8.40 0.64 -3.39
CA GLN A 94 9.66 -0.10 -3.44
C GLN A 94 10.74 0.79 -4.05
N ALA A 95 11.85 0.95 -3.33
CA ALA A 95 13.00 1.73 -3.78
C ALA A 95 14.23 0.85 -3.93
N TRP A 96 14.99 1.10 -4.98
CA TRP A 96 16.31 0.50 -5.19
C TRP A 96 17.36 1.59 -5.16
N ALA A 97 18.28 1.49 -4.21
CA ALA A 97 19.36 2.44 -4.08
C ALA A 97 20.29 2.40 -5.32
N ARG A 98 20.97 3.51 -5.58
CA ARG A 98 21.86 3.63 -6.73
C ARG A 98 22.95 2.55 -6.79
N ASP A 99 23.37 2.06 -5.64
CA ASP A 99 24.35 0.97 -5.47
C ASP A 99 23.69 -0.41 -5.31
N TRP A 100 22.42 -0.55 -5.72
CA TRP A 100 21.73 -1.82 -5.73
C TRP A 100 22.32 -2.74 -6.79
N GLU A 101 22.65 -3.97 -6.36
CA GLU A 101 23.10 -5.03 -7.26
C GLU A 101 21.99 -6.06 -7.44
N ASN A 102 21.80 -6.52 -8.68
CA ASN A 102 20.80 -7.53 -9.00
C ASN A 102 21.02 -8.80 -8.15
N GLY A 103 19.99 -9.21 -7.43
CA GLY A 103 20.03 -10.33 -6.48
C GLY A 103 20.38 -9.94 -5.04
N SER A 104 20.69 -8.68 -4.74
CA SER A 104 20.76 -8.21 -3.37
C SER A 104 19.34 -8.12 -2.76
N ASN A 105 19.17 -8.67 -1.55
CA ASN A 105 17.87 -8.70 -0.83
C ASN A 105 17.52 -7.36 -0.16
N SER A 106 18.20 -6.28 -0.48
CA SER A 106 17.94 -4.97 0.13
C SER A 106 16.77 -4.26 -0.56
N SER A 107 15.57 -4.72 -0.25
CA SER A 107 14.35 -4.01 -0.65
C SER A 107 14.08 -2.89 0.33
N LEU A 108 14.34 -1.65 -0.10
CA LEU A 108 14.06 -0.45 0.65
C LEU A 108 12.62 0.00 0.41
N ILE A 109 12.02 0.63 1.40
CA ILE A 109 10.69 1.21 1.28
C ILE A 109 10.81 2.72 1.40
N GLY A 110 10.51 3.39 0.30
CA GLY A 110 10.42 4.85 0.23
C GLY A 110 9.02 5.34 0.53
N TYR A 111 8.92 6.58 1.02
CA TYR A 111 7.67 7.27 1.29
C TYR A 111 7.57 8.55 0.46
N ALA A 112 6.38 8.84 -0.05
CA ALA A 112 6.09 10.06 -0.78
C ALA A 112 4.68 10.59 -0.44
N GLU A 113 4.49 11.89 -0.62
CA GLU A 113 3.21 12.60 -0.41
C GLU A 113 2.82 13.39 -1.63
N SER A 114 1.50 13.52 -1.86
CA SER A 114 0.95 14.34 -2.93
C SER A 114 -0.39 14.93 -2.53
N ASP A 115 -0.69 16.13 -3.03
CA ASP A 115 -1.98 16.78 -2.84
C ASP A 115 -2.99 16.36 -3.93
N ASP A 116 -2.51 15.97 -5.11
CA ASP A 116 -3.31 15.68 -6.30
C ASP A 116 -3.14 14.27 -6.88
N GLY A 117 -2.15 13.49 -6.39
CA GLY A 117 -1.79 12.18 -6.91
C GLY A 117 -0.91 12.21 -8.16
N LEU A 118 -0.54 13.38 -8.65
CA LEU A 118 0.29 13.58 -9.85
C LEU A 118 1.66 14.15 -9.52
N VAL A 119 1.72 15.15 -8.64
CA VAL A 119 2.97 15.76 -8.20
C VAL A 119 3.32 15.22 -6.82
N TRP A 120 4.40 14.45 -6.74
CA TRP A 120 4.82 13.76 -5.53
C TRP A 120 6.06 14.41 -4.92
N ARG A 121 6.05 14.55 -3.59
CA ARG A 121 7.16 15.03 -2.76
C ARG A 121 7.71 13.85 -1.97
N LYS A 122 9.03 13.78 -1.81
CA LYS A 122 9.74 12.80 -0.99
C LYS A 122 10.29 13.51 0.26
N PRO A 123 9.53 13.57 1.37
CA PRO A 123 9.98 14.26 2.58
C PRO A 123 11.15 13.51 3.22
N LYS A 124 12.07 14.27 3.82
CA LYS A 124 13.17 13.72 4.61
C LYS A 124 12.62 13.25 5.94
N LEU A 125 12.60 11.94 6.15
CA LEU A 125 12.00 11.35 7.35
C LEU A 125 12.97 11.23 8.51
N GLY A 126 14.28 11.17 8.24
CA GLY A 126 15.31 11.06 9.28
C GLY A 126 15.36 9.71 10.00
N LEU A 127 14.75 8.65 9.43
CA LEU A 127 14.54 7.37 10.09
C LEU A 127 15.65 6.34 9.81
N VAL A 128 16.19 6.35 8.60
CA VAL A 128 17.10 5.29 8.13
C VAL A 128 18.43 5.88 7.67
N ASP A 129 19.53 5.46 8.29
CA ASP A 129 20.88 5.69 7.75
C ASP A 129 21.25 4.54 6.82
N TYR A 130 21.09 4.76 5.53
CA TYR A 130 21.41 3.74 4.54
C TYR A 130 22.90 3.70 4.24
N LYS A 131 23.60 2.67 4.74
CA LYS A 131 25.03 2.41 4.53
C LYS A 131 25.95 3.59 4.89
N GLY A 132 25.66 4.29 5.98
CA GLY A 132 26.46 5.42 6.46
C GLY A 132 26.36 6.70 5.62
N LYS A 133 25.35 6.81 4.75
CA LYS A 133 25.11 8.02 3.92
C LYS A 133 24.21 9.05 4.58
N GLY A 134 23.87 8.83 5.85
CA GLY A 134 23.03 9.72 6.64
C GLY A 134 21.54 9.43 6.50
N THR A 135 20.76 10.13 7.31
CA THR A 135 19.30 9.96 7.42
C THR A 135 18.50 10.96 6.60
N ASP A 136 19.17 11.78 5.76
CA ASP A 136 18.55 12.82 4.95
C ASP A 136 17.85 12.24 3.71
N ASN A 137 16.92 11.30 3.95
CA ASN A 137 16.22 10.56 2.93
C ASN A 137 14.76 10.28 3.35
N ASN A 138 13.98 9.69 2.45
CA ASN A 138 12.57 9.37 2.62
C ASN A 138 12.30 7.89 2.90
N LEU A 139 13.29 7.14 3.38
CA LEU A 139 13.10 5.74 3.73
C LEU A 139 12.33 5.60 5.03
N VAL A 140 11.44 4.61 5.07
CA VAL A 140 10.83 4.13 6.31
C VAL A 140 11.63 2.94 6.84
N ASP A 141 11.70 2.82 8.17
CA ASP A 141 12.46 1.76 8.85
C ASP A 141 11.75 0.41 8.78
N ILE A 142 11.53 -0.04 7.55
CA ILE A 142 10.95 -1.33 7.21
C ILE A 142 11.69 -1.87 5.99
N PHE A 143 12.08 -3.14 6.05
CA PHE A 143 12.74 -3.82 4.94
C PHE A 143 11.92 -5.04 4.53
N GLY A 144 11.51 -5.09 3.29
CA GLY A 144 10.73 -6.20 2.79
C GLY A 144 10.29 -5.99 1.35
N HIS A 145 9.64 -7.00 0.81
CA HIS A 145 9.12 -6.98 -0.55
C HIS A 145 7.62 -7.24 -0.54
N SER A 146 6.89 -6.72 -1.51
CA SER A 146 5.44 -6.92 -1.64
C SER A 146 4.69 -6.59 -0.34
N PHE A 147 4.74 -5.34 0.06
CA PHE A 147 4.12 -4.87 1.29
C PHE A 147 2.80 -4.13 1.00
N THR A 148 1.94 -4.13 1.99
CA THR A 148 0.70 -3.35 1.98
C THR A 148 0.60 -2.54 3.26
N VAL A 149 0.30 -1.24 3.13
CA VAL A 149 0.03 -0.35 4.26
C VAL A 149 -1.46 -0.08 4.34
N PHE A 150 -2.01 -0.09 5.54
CA PHE A 150 -3.40 0.22 5.80
C PHE A 150 -3.55 1.07 7.07
N ILE A 151 -4.69 1.72 7.20
CA ILE A 151 -5.02 2.49 8.39
C ILE A 151 -5.85 1.59 9.32
N ASP A 152 -5.34 1.41 10.54
CA ASP A 152 -6.07 0.74 11.61
C ASP A 152 -6.86 1.80 12.41
N PRO A 153 -8.19 1.82 12.30
CA PRO A 153 -9.01 2.83 12.95
C PRO A 153 -9.02 2.71 14.48
N ASP A 154 -8.73 1.52 14.99
CA ASP A 154 -8.76 1.21 16.42
C ASP A 154 -7.39 1.40 17.10
N ALA A 155 -6.35 1.68 16.31
CA ALA A 155 -5.01 1.89 16.84
C ALA A 155 -4.84 3.29 17.42
N PRO A 156 -3.96 3.46 18.43
CA PRO A 156 -3.55 4.79 18.91
C PRO A 156 -3.03 5.66 17.76
N ALA A 157 -3.27 6.98 17.83
CA ALA A 157 -2.95 7.93 16.75
C ALA A 157 -1.50 7.83 16.25
N GLY A 158 -0.53 7.56 17.14
CA GLY A 158 0.89 7.43 16.80
C GLY A 158 1.27 6.10 16.13
N SER A 159 0.35 5.13 16.01
CA SER A 159 0.60 3.80 15.44
C SER A 159 -0.51 3.32 14.50
N ARG A 160 -1.30 4.23 13.97
CA ARG A 160 -2.47 3.91 13.14
C ARG A 160 -2.13 3.36 11.74
N TYR A 161 -0.95 3.64 11.22
CA TYR A 161 -0.49 2.99 10.00
C TYR A 161 0.10 1.63 10.35
N ARG A 162 -0.42 0.61 9.72
CA ARG A 162 0.02 -0.78 9.86
C ARG A 162 0.50 -1.27 8.52
N ALA A 163 1.44 -2.21 8.53
CA ALA A 163 1.92 -2.83 7.30
C ALA A 163 1.94 -4.35 7.43
N THR A 164 1.62 -5.02 6.34
CA THR A 164 1.92 -6.45 6.12
C THR A 164 2.91 -6.55 4.98
N MET A 165 3.83 -7.50 5.04
CA MET A 165 4.86 -7.64 4.03
C MET A 165 5.36 -9.08 3.94
N CYS A 166 5.95 -9.40 2.78
CA CYS A 166 6.75 -10.60 2.63
C CYS A 166 8.16 -10.31 3.16
N ILE A 167 8.52 -10.96 4.25
CA ILE A 167 9.90 -10.95 4.75
C ILE A 167 10.59 -12.11 4.05
N ASN A 168 11.58 -11.84 3.20
CA ASN A 168 12.49 -12.85 2.69
C ASN A 168 13.32 -13.32 3.88
N GLY A 169 12.73 -14.17 4.71
CA GLY A 169 13.32 -14.62 5.94
C GLY A 169 13.64 -16.09 5.86
N LYS A 170 14.77 -16.43 6.34
CA LYS A 170 14.92 -17.67 7.09
C LYS A 170 13.95 -17.50 8.24
N GLY A 171 12.87 -18.29 8.22
CA GLY A 171 11.87 -18.25 9.27
C GLY A 171 12.56 -18.43 10.62
N GLY A 172 12.28 -17.53 11.52
CA GLY A 172 12.49 -17.74 12.94
C GLY A 172 11.33 -18.58 13.46
#